data_4b7908013c5dc879a9d1cfce1b0fff4e
#
_entry.id   4b7908013c5dc879a9d1cfce1b0fff4e
#
_cell.length_a   1.000
_cell.length_b   1.000
_cell.length_c   1.000
_cell.angle_alpha   90.00
_cell.angle_beta   90.00
_cell.angle_gamma   90.00
#
_symmetry.space_group_name_H-M   'P 1'
#
loop_
_entity.id
_entity.type
_entity.pdbx_description
1 polymer ?
#
loop_
_entity_poly.entity_id
_entity_poly.type
_entity_poly.pdbx_seq_one_letter_code
_entity_poly.pdbx_strand_id
1 'polypeptide(L)'
;GNLNTAKRTKENNAFQHNSKDQISRMSAMDGSSYDIYYNAQRMPLYAKSAEGQRSYFWYNKKGQPTSMSIEADKNSAAVTVGRVYYIRQQRSGKYIDTQEGDKTYSNIQQYTFNGSDDQKWKVEDAGEGYVKFVSQSGTKSKLLDVVNGWSADGTNIQLYPDHGHDAQKFKLKPVAGGGYQILAKCSKDEKCVMVSAGSSPNDVFAIRANIELGTAGSDSEPRSIWYFEPADEGDVSAAPQDG
;
A
#
# COMPACT_ATOMS: atom_id res chain seq x y z
N GLY A 1 17.00 29.15 0.70
CA GLY A 1 16.48 28.70 1.97
C GLY A 1 17.61 28.20 2.84
N ASN A 2 17.75 28.72 4.05
CA ASN A 2 18.80 28.34 4.99
C ASN A 2 18.64 26.89 5.42
N LEU A 3 19.60 26.05 5.02
CA LEU A 3 19.82 24.74 5.58
C LEU A 3 20.57 24.91 6.90
N ASN A 4 19.89 24.84 8.02
CA ASN A 4 20.55 24.78 9.31
C ASN A 4 21.13 23.36 9.49
N THR A 5 22.45 23.29 9.49
CA THR A 5 23.19 22.05 9.82
C THR A 5 23.14 21.87 11.33
N ALA A 6 22.41 20.86 11.80
CA ALA A 6 22.35 20.57 13.22
C ALA A 6 23.69 20.02 13.74
N LYS A 7 24.02 20.33 14.99
CA LYS A 7 25.22 19.85 15.67
C LYS A 7 25.32 18.32 15.63
N ARG A 8 26.54 17.83 15.35
CA ARG A 8 26.90 16.41 15.44
C ARG A 8 26.58 15.85 16.82
N THR A 9 25.84 14.75 16.86
CA THR A 9 25.77 13.91 18.07
C THR A 9 27.05 13.11 18.21
N LYS A 10 27.30 12.51 19.39
CA LYS A 10 28.48 11.63 19.65
C LYS A 10 28.63 10.45 18.68
N GLU A 11 27.60 10.19 17.86
CA GLU A 11 27.56 9.09 16.88
C GLU A 11 27.85 9.55 15.44
N ASN A 12 28.32 10.80 15.27
CA ASN A 12 28.74 11.34 13.96
C ASN A 12 27.70 11.31 12.81
N ASN A 13 26.42 11.25 13.12
CA ASN A 13 25.37 11.41 12.12
C ASN A 13 25.09 12.91 11.87
N ALA A 14 24.95 13.30 10.62
CA ALA A 14 24.54 14.66 10.24
C ALA A 14 23.07 14.70 9.86
N PHE A 15 22.34 15.68 10.37
CA PHE A 15 20.94 15.92 10.05
C PHE A 15 20.77 17.25 9.35
N GLN A 16 19.95 17.25 8.29
CA GLN A 16 19.49 18.49 7.65
C GLN A 16 18.00 18.66 7.91
N HIS A 17 17.54 19.88 8.04
CA HIS A 17 16.14 20.22 8.29
C HIS A 17 15.55 21.00 7.12
N ASN A 18 14.27 20.77 6.84
CA ASN A 18 13.51 21.57 5.89
C ASN A 18 13.03 22.89 6.54
N SER A 19 12.34 23.74 5.75
CA SER A 19 11.80 25.02 6.23
C SER A 19 10.75 24.91 7.34
N LYS A 20 10.30 23.70 7.67
CA LYS A 20 9.32 23.40 8.74
C LYS A 20 9.98 22.75 9.95
N ASP A 21 11.31 22.83 10.04
CA ASP A 21 12.16 22.25 11.10
C ASP A 21 12.03 20.71 11.23
N GLN A 22 11.71 20.03 10.14
CA GLN A 22 11.68 18.57 10.07
C GLN A 22 12.99 18.06 9.47
N ILE A 23 13.51 16.94 9.96
CA ILE A 23 14.70 16.31 9.39
C ILE A 23 14.39 15.92 7.95
N SER A 24 15.05 16.56 6.99
CA SER A 24 14.88 16.28 5.56
C SER A 24 15.93 15.30 5.02
N ARG A 25 17.07 15.20 5.68
CA ARG A 25 18.15 14.27 5.32
C ARG A 25 18.90 13.79 6.55
N MET A 26 19.28 12.54 6.56
CA MET A 26 20.23 11.94 7.49
C MET A 26 21.44 11.42 6.70
N SER A 27 22.64 11.65 7.25
CA SER A 27 23.88 11.08 6.71
C SER A 27 24.64 10.36 7.82
N ALA A 28 25.02 9.11 7.57
CA ALA A 28 25.79 8.29 8.51
C ALA A 28 27.30 8.39 8.21
N MET A 29 28.12 7.90 9.15
CA MET A 29 29.58 7.93 9.03
C MET A 29 30.12 7.09 7.88
N ASP A 30 29.43 6.02 7.53
CA ASP A 30 29.79 5.12 6.42
C ASP A 30 29.56 5.75 5.04
N GLY A 31 29.09 7.00 4.99
CA GLY A 31 28.76 7.72 3.77
C GLY A 31 27.35 7.47 3.25
N SER A 32 26.59 6.57 3.88
CA SER A 32 25.18 6.39 3.52
C SER A 32 24.36 7.63 3.86
N SER A 33 23.39 7.95 3.02
CA SER A 33 22.48 9.08 3.26
C SER A 33 21.05 8.73 2.86
N TYR A 34 20.11 9.33 3.58
CA TYR A 34 18.68 9.09 3.41
C TYR A 34 17.93 10.42 3.38
N ASP A 35 17.15 10.66 2.33
CA ASP A 35 16.18 11.74 2.29
C ASP A 35 14.88 11.29 2.94
N ILE A 36 14.32 12.11 3.85
CA ILE A 36 13.13 11.76 4.62
C ILE A 36 11.93 12.50 4.08
N TYR A 37 10.90 11.76 3.78
CA TYR A 37 9.63 12.25 3.25
C TYR A 37 8.53 12.11 4.29
N TYR A 38 7.67 13.12 4.38
CA TYR A 38 6.65 13.27 5.40
C TYR A 38 5.25 13.21 4.80
N ASN A 39 4.29 12.64 5.54
CA ASN A 39 2.88 12.73 5.20
C ASN A 39 2.30 14.12 5.58
N ALA A 40 1.01 14.34 5.25
CA ALA A 40 0.32 15.58 5.56
C ALA A 40 0.24 15.90 7.07
N GLN A 41 0.30 14.88 7.93
CA GLN A 41 0.31 14.98 9.39
C GLN A 41 1.73 15.24 9.96
N ARG A 42 2.72 15.53 9.09
CA ARG A 42 4.13 15.77 9.45
C ARG A 42 4.84 14.56 10.10
N MET A 43 4.32 13.35 9.91
CA MET A 43 5.00 12.13 10.33
C MET A 43 5.89 11.61 9.20
N PRO A 44 7.10 11.09 9.47
CA PRO A 44 7.93 10.47 8.45
C PRO A 44 7.15 9.34 7.74
N LEU A 45 7.08 9.38 6.44
CA LEU A 45 6.41 8.37 5.64
C LEU A 45 7.39 7.31 5.16
N TYR A 46 8.51 7.75 4.62
CA TYR A 46 9.62 6.89 4.23
C TYR A 46 10.94 7.68 4.21
N ALA A 47 12.04 6.95 4.33
CA ALA A 47 13.38 7.43 4.04
C ALA A 47 13.85 6.81 2.72
N LYS A 48 14.49 7.60 1.86
CA LYS A 48 15.04 7.13 0.57
C LYS A 48 16.56 7.20 0.60
N SER A 49 17.25 6.09 0.31
CA SER A 49 18.70 6.05 0.18
C SER A 49 19.18 6.75 -1.10
N ALA A 50 20.47 7.00 -1.21
CA ALA A 50 21.09 7.55 -2.43
C ALA A 50 20.89 6.64 -3.64
N GLU A 51 20.82 5.33 -3.43
CA GLU A 51 20.60 4.30 -4.46
C GLU A 51 19.10 4.16 -4.81
N GLY A 52 18.23 4.89 -4.11
CA GLY A 52 16.80 4.92 -4.39
C GLY A 52 15.96 3.96 -3.55
N GLN A 53 16.59 3.13 -2.69
CA GLN A 53 15.87 2.22 -1.80
C GLN A 53 15.05 3.00 -0.78
N ARG A 54 13.84 2.57 -0.52
CA ARG A 54 12.93 3.23 0.44
C ARG A 54 12.73 2.37 1.67
N SER A 55 12.76 3.04 2.84
CA SER A 55 12.41 2.44 4.13
C SER A 55 11.17 3.15 4.65
N TYR A 56 10.08 2.42 4.80
CA TYR A 56 8.80 2.97 5.23
C TYR A 56 8.65 2.88 6.74
N PHE A 57 8.02 3.91 7.33
CA PHE A 57 7.76 3.98 8.76
C PHE A 57 6.28 3.73 9.03
N TRP A 58 6.00 2.88 10.02
CA TRP A 58 4.68 2.51 10.47
C TRP A 58 4.37 3.12 11.81
N TYR A 59 3.13 3.52 12.02
CA TYR A 59 2.71 4.19 13.25
C TYR A 59 1.45 3.56 13.79
N ASN A 60 1.38 3.41 15.14
CA ASN A 60 0.15 3.02 15.82
C ASN A 60 -0.86 4.19 15.88
N LYS A 61 -2.03 3.93 16.45
CA LYS A 61 -3.09 4.95 16.61
C LYS A 61 -2.67 6.18 17.41
N LYS A 62 -1.58 6.08 18.20
CA LYS A 62 -1.03 7.17 19.00
C LYS A 62 0.06 7.96 18.26
N GLY A 63 0.34 7.63 17.00
CA GLY A 63 1.41 8.24 16.22
C GLY A 63 2.82 7.80 16.61
N GLN A 64 2.96 6.70 17.33
CA GLN A 64 4.27 6.15 17.69
C GLN A 64 4.72 5.18 16.61
N PRO A 65 6.00 5.20 16.18
CA PRO A 65 6.50 4.25 15.21
C PRO A 65 6.45 2.83 15.77
N THR A 66 5.91 1.90 15.00
CA THR A 66 5.76 0.49 15.40
C THR A 66 6.72 -0.42 14.66
N SER A 67 7.03 -0.08 13.44
CA SER A 67 7.93 -0.86 12.60
C SER A 67 8.51 0.00 11.49
N MET A 68 9.58 -0.49 10.90
CA MET A 68 10.17 0.02 9.67
C MET A 68 10.28 -1.16 8.71
N SER A 69 9.72 -1.04 7.52
CA SER A 69 9.98 -1.98 6.44
C SER A 69 10.93 -1.35 5.43
N ILE A 70 11.99 -2.06 5.10
CA ILE A 70 12.87 -1.70 3.98
C ILE A 70 12.18 -2.19 2.72
N GLU A 71 12.10 -1.33 1.70
CA GLU A 71 11.75 -1.78 0.35
C GLU A 71 12.76 -2.88 0.00
N ALA A 72 12.33 -4.12 0.00
CA ALA A 72 13.19 -5.21 -0.40
C ALA A 72 13.70 -4.88 -1.81
N ASP A 73 15.02 -5.00 -1.95
CA ASP A 73 15.71 -4.97 -3.23
C ASP A 73 14.87 -5.71 -4.28
N LYS A 74 14.82 -5.27 -5.52
CA LYS A 74 14.13 -5.74 -6.74
C LYS A 74 13.40 -7.10 -6.74
N ASN A 75 13.43 -7.79 -5.61
CA ASN A 75 12.68 -8.97 -5.18
C ASN A 75 11.79 -8.60 -3.98
N SER A 76 10.85 -7.66 -4.13
CA SER A 76 9.72 -7.64 -3.20
C SER A 76 9.17 -9.07 -3.20
N ALA A 77 9.14 -9.72 -2.03
CA ALA A 77 8.66 -11.09 -1.94
C ALA A 77 7.35 -11.17 -2.71
N ALA A 78 7.32 -11.98 -3.76
CA ALA A 78 6.17 -12.06 -4.65
C ALA A 78 4.93 -12.33 -3.79
N VAL A 79 3.84 -11.65 -4.09
CA VAL A 79 2.58 -11.87 -3.37
C VAL A 79 2.24 -13.35 -3.45
N THR A 80 2.16 -14.01 -2.30
CA THR A 80 1.97 -15.46 -2.20
C THR A 80 0.48 -15.77 -2.14
N VAL A 81 0.01 -16.61 -3.06
CA VAL A 81 -1.35 -17.16 -3.04
C VAL A 81 -1.56 -17.97 -1.74
N GLY A 82 -2.74 -17.84 -1.15
CA GLY A 82 -3.12 -18.46 0.11
C GLY A 82 -2.82 -17.63 1.35
N ARG A 83 -2.00 -16.59 1.25
CA ARG A 83 -1.61 -15.75 2.35
C ARG A 83 -2.55 -14.54 2.53
N VAL A 84 -2.65 -14.04 3.76
CA VAL A 84 -3.43 -12.84 4.13
C VAL A 84 -2.52 -11.61 4.17
N TYR A 85 -3.02 -10.51 3.62
CA TYR A 85 -2.29 -9.25 3.55
C TYR A 85 -3.14 -8.07 4.00
N TYR A 86 -2.47 -7.06 4.53
CA TYR A 86 -2.93 -5.68 4.50
C TYR A 86 -2.46 -5.07 3.17
N ILE A 87 -3.35 -4.37 2.45
CA ILE A 87 -3.03 -3.78 1.15
C ILE A 87 -2.96 -2.26 1.33
N ARG A 88 -1.74 -1.74 1.32
CA ARG A 88 -1.45 -0.34 1.62
C ARG A 88 -1.25 0.48 0.36
N GLN A 89 -1.90 1.63 0.33
CA GLN A 89 -1.76 2.60 -0.75
C GLN A 89 -0.42 3.34 -0.64
N GLN A 90 0.32 3.44 -1.74
CA GLN A 90 1.68 4.01 -1.77
C GLN A 90 1.74 5.44 -1.24
N ARG A 91 0.85 6.32 -1.72
CA ARG A 91 0.93 7.76 -1.47
C ARG A 91 0.34 8.17 -0.13
N SER A 92 -0.81 7.63 0.20
CA SER A 92 -1.55 7.99 1.41
C SER A 92 -1.09 7.23 2.66
N GLY A 93 -0.46 6.06 2.48
CA GLY A 93 -0.12 5.14 3.56
C GLY A 93 -1.35 4.49 4.23
N LYS A 94 -2.54 4.65 3.63
CA LYS A 94 -3.78 4.03 4.13
C LYS A 94 -4.02 2.67 3.48
N TYR A 95 -4.98 1.93 3.99
CA TYR A 95 -5.22 0.54 3.63
C TYR A 95 -6.58 0.36 2.97
N ILE A 96 -6.68 -0.60 2.06
CA ILE A 96 -7.97 -1.06 1.53
C ILE A 96 -8.79 -1.62 2.69
N ASP A 97 -10.01 -1.15 2.81
CA ASP A 97 -10.87 -1.36 3.96
C ASP A 97 -12.34 -1.52 3.52
N THR A 98 -13.07 -2.45 4.16
CA THR A 98 -14.51 -2.57 3.94
C THR A 98 -15.24 -1.61 4.85
N GLN A 99 -16.01 -0.68 4.28
CA GLN A 99 -16.63 0.40 5.04
C GLN A 99 -17.65 -0.09 6.09
N GLU A 100 -18.37 -1.16 5.79
CA GLU A 100 -19.42 -1.72 6.62
C GLU A 100 -19.18 -3.20 6.97
N GLY A 101 -17.91 -3.59 7.10
CA GLY A 101 -17.53 -4.97 7.42
C GLY A 101 -18.02 -5.96 6.37
N ASP A 102 -18.55 -7.12 6.81
CA ASP A 102 -18.98 -8.24 5.95
C ASP A 102 -20.34 -8.02 5.28
N LYS A 103 -20.82 -6.80 5.15
CA LYS A 103 -22.10 -6.52 4.49
C LYS A 103 -21.95 -6.61 2.96
N THR A 104 -22.86 -7.33 2.31
CA THR A 104 -22.93 -7.35 0.83
C THR A 104 -23.19 -5.94 0.31
N TYR A 105 -22.50 -5.56 -0.76
CA TYR A 105 -22.42 -4.19 -1.32
C TYR A 105 -21.72 -3.18 -0.40
N SER A 106 -21.02 -3.62 0.66
CA SER A 106 -20.15 -2.73 1.44
C SER A 106 -19.18 -2.03 0.50
N ASN A 107 -19.13 -0.71 0.59
CA ASN A 107 -18.19 0.06 -0.20
C ASN A 107 -16.75 -0.25 0.20
N ILE A 108 -15.84 -0.23 -0.76
CA ILE A 108 -14.41 -0.33 -0.51
C ILE A 108 -13.83 1.08 -0.48
N GLN A 109 -13.11 1.36 0.58
CA GLN A 109 -12.50 2.66 0.86
C GLN A 109 -11.04 2.49 1.22
N GLN A 110 -10.29 3.56 1.29
CA GLN A 110 -9.04 3.58 2.05
C GLN A 110 -9.29 4.08 3.47
N TYR A 111 -8.66 3.44 4.45
CA TYR A 111 -8.77 3.83 5.84
C TYR A 111 -7.43 3.80 6.57
N THR A 112 -7.31 4.60 7.62
CA THR A 112 -6.14 4.55 8.50
C THR A 112 -5.98 3.15 9.09
N PHE A 113 -4.76 2.65 9.18
CA PHE A 113 -4.50 1.34 9.75
C PHE A 113 -5.10 1.21 11.15
N ASN A 114 -5.88 0.17 11.35
CA ASN A 114 -6.49 -0.16 12.63
C ASN A 114 -6.33 -1.63 13.04
N GLY A 115 -5.77 -2.46 12.12
CA GLY A 115 -5.51 -3.88 12.35
C GLY A 115 -6.76 -4.75 12.38
N SER A 116 -7.95 -4.21 12.04
CA SER A 116 -9.19 -4.99 11.99
C SER A 116 -9.20 -5.98 10.83
N ASP A 117 -10.11 -6.95 10.90
CA ASP A 117 -10.31 -7.91 9.81
C ASP A 117 -10.90 -7.25 8.56
N ASP A 118 -11.49 -6.05 8.68
CA ASP A 118 -11.98 -5.26 7.56
C ASP A 118 -10.88 -4.77 6.62
N GLN A 119 -9.62 -4.80 7.08
CA GLN A 119 -8.43 -4.42 6.32
C GLN A 119 -7.62 -5.61 5.84
N LYS A 120 -8.03 -6.84 6.16
CA LYS A 120 -7.30 -8.06 5.83
C LYS A 120 -7.89 -8.74 4.60
N TRP A 121 -7.02 -9.10 3.67
CA TRP A 121 -7.38 -9.67 2.39
C TRP A 121 -6.55 -10.93 2.11
N LYS A 122 -7.20 -12.08 2.01
CA LYS A 122 -6.55 -13.30 1.56
C LYS A 122 -6.43 -13.28 0.04
N VAL A 123 -5.25 -13.51 -0.47
CA VAL A 123 -5.02 -13.65 -1.91
C VAL A 123 -5.25 -15.10 -2.30
N GLU A 124 -6.17 -15.36 -3.21
CA GLU A 124 -6.44 -16.71 -3.72
C GLU A 124 -6.24 -16.77 -5.24
N ASP A 125 -5.88 -17.94 -5.73
CA ASP A 125 -5.74 -18.15 -7.16
C ASP A 125 -7.11 -18.07 -7.86
N ALA A 126 -7.15 -17.37 -8.99
CA ALA A 126 -8.34 -17.28 -9.84
C ALA A 126 -8.11 -17.84 -11.26
N GLY A 127 -6.98 -18.56 -11.43
CA GLY A 127 -6.56 -19.14 -12.71
C GLY A 127 -5.97 -18.13 -13.69
N GLU A 128 -5.26 -18.62 -14.69
CA GLU A 128 -4.71 -17.83 -15.81
C GLU A 128 -3.80 -16.66 -15.36
N GLY A 129 -3.16 -16.77 -14.19
CA GLY A 129 -2.31 -15.71 -13.64
C GLY A 129 -3.09 -14.56 -12.97
N TYR A 130 -4.39 -14.75 -12.75
CA TYR A 130 -5.22 -13.85 -11.96
C TYR A 130 -5.34 -14.32 -10.51
N VAL A 131 -5.63 -13.39 -9.64
CA VAL A 131 -5.95 -13.61 -8.23
C VAL A 131 -7.31 -13.01 -7.89
N LYS A 132 -7.90 -13.47 -6.80
CA LYS A 132 -9.04 -12.84 -6.14
C LYS A 132 -8.67 -12.48 -4.70
N PHE A 133 -9.31 -11.45 -4.17
CA PHE A 133 -9.07 -10.94 -2.83
C PHE A 133 -10.28 -11.25 -1.95
N VAL A 134 -10.10 -12.18 -1.03
CA VAL A 134 -11.15 -12.61 -0.09
C VAL A 134 -11.04 -11.79 1.18
N SER A 135 -12.09 -11.04 1.50
CA SER A 135 -12.17 -10.31 2.77
C SER A 135 -12.07 -11.27 3.95
N GLN A 136 -11.33 -10.88 4.96
CA GLN A 136 -11.25 -11.63 6.22
C GLN A 136 -12.26 -11.12 7.26
N SER A 137 -13.09 -10.15 6.92
CA SER A 137 -14.20 -9.70 7.73
C SER A 137 -15.32 -10.74 7.78
N GLY A 138 -15.90 -10.92 8.96
CA GLY A 138 -17.09 -11.76 9.16
C GLY A 138 -16.98 -13.19 8.62
N THR A 139 -17.80 -13.52 7.64
CA THR A 139 -17.92 -14.89 7.10
C THR A 139 -16.74 -15.33 6.22
N LYS A 140 -15.86 -14.40 5.84
CA LYS A 140 -14.71 -14.65 4.96
C LYS A 140 -15.09 -15.30 3.62
N SER A 141 -16.25 -14.93 3.09
CA SER A 141 -16.82 -15.51 1.87
C SER A 141 -17.07 -14.50 0.76
N LYS A 142 -16.76 -13.21 1.02
CA LYS A 142 -16.96 -12.14 0.04
C LYS A 142 -15.64 -11.63 -0.51
N LEU A 143 -15.70 -11.14 -1.71
CA LEU A 143 -14.54 -10.76 -2.52
C LEU A 143 -14.57 -9.27 -2.86
N LEU A 144 -13.40 -8.74 -3.13
CA LEU A 144 -13.25 -7.48 -3.86
C LEU A 144 -13.90 -7.66 -5.24
N ASP A 145 -14.80 -6.75 -5.60
CA ASP A 145 -15.66 -6.88 -6.77
C ASP A 145 -15.84 -5.54 -7.48
N VAL A 146 -15.67 -5.54 -8.79
CA VAL A 146 -15.95 -4.37 -9.64
C VAL A 146 -17.46 -4.33 -9.91
N VAL A 147 -18.13 -3.27 -9.47
CA VAL A 147 -19.59 -3.13 -9.63
C VAL A 147 -20.03 -3.42 -11.05
N ASN A 148 -20.92 -4.39 -11.21
CA ASN A 148 -21.47 -4.86 -12.48
C ASN A 148 -20.43 -5.31 -13.53
N GLY A 149 -19.15 -5.45 -13.17
CA GLY A 149 -18.07 -5.75 -14.09
C GLY A 149 -17.84 -4.64 -15.14
N TRP A 150 -18.24 -3.42 -14.87
CA TRP A 150 -18.02 -2.29 -15.76
C TRP A 150 -16.54 -1.91 -15.82
N SER A 151 -16.11 -1.37 -16.96
CA SER A 151 -14.71 -1.00 -17.22
C SER A 151 -14.48 0.51 -17.36
N ALA A 152 -15.48 1.34 -17.05
CA ALA A 152 -15.31 2.78 -17.09
C ALA A 152 -14.48 3.30 -15.91
N ASP A 153 -13.74 4.40 -16.12
CA ASP A 153 -13.10 5.13 -15.05
C ASP A 153 -14.16 5.60 -14.03
N GLY A 154 -13.86 5.50 -12.74
CA GLY A 154 -14.79 5.81 -11.66
C GLY A 154 -15.75 4.66 -11.33
N THR A 155 -15.66 3.49 -12.00
CA THR A 155 -16.46 2.33 -11.59
C THR A 155 -16.09 1.91 -10.17
N ASN A 156 -17.08 1.86 -9.31
CA ASN A 156 -16.91 1.58 -7.90
C ASN A 156 -16.42 0.16 -7.64
N ILE A 157 -15.69 -0.02 -6.56
CA ILE A 157 -15.29 -1.31 -6.00
C ILE A 157 -16.13 -1.57 -4.74
N GLN A 158 -16.64 -2.78 -4.63
CA GLN A 158 -17.51 -3.21 -3.54
C GLN A 158 -17.08 -4.55 -2.96
N LEU A 159 -17.68 -4.93 -1.86
CA LEU A 159 -17.62 -6.28 -1.30
C LEU A 159 -18.82 -7.09 -1.79
N TYR A 160 -18.59 -8.25 -2.43
CA TYR A 160 -19.66 -9.06 -2.99
C TYR A 160 -19.39 -10.57 -2.82
N PRO A 161 -20.44 -11.41 -2.69
CA PRO A 161 -20.27 -12.87 -2.69
C PRO A 161 -19.53 -13.37 -3.93
N ASP A 162 -18.77 -14.47 -3.78
CA ASP A 162 -18.07 -15.10 -4.90
C ASP A 162 -19.08 -15.60 -5.95
N HIS A 163 -18.93 -15.16 -7.19
CA HIS A 163 -19.77 -15.57 -8.32
C HIS A 163 -18.93 -16.02 -9.53
N GLY A 164 -17.60 -16.03 -9.41
CA GLY A 164 -16.68 -16.57 -10.41
C GLY A 164 -16.46 -15.73 -11.68
N HIS A 165 -17.13 -14.58 -11.84
CA HIS A 165 -16.98 -13.72 -13.00
C HIS A 165 -15.70 -12.87 -12.96
N ASP A 166 -15.35 -12.27 -14.10
CA ASP A 166 -14.13 -11.48 -14.26
C ASP A 166 -14.10 -10.17 -13.45
N ALA A 167 -15.25 -9.72 -12.93
CA ALA A 167 -15.36 -8.60 -11.99
C ALA A 167 -14.58 -8.81 -10.68
N GLN A 168 -14.28 -10.05 -10.33
CA GLN A 168 -13.59 -10.45 -9.09
C GLN A 168 -12.17 -10.98 -9.33
N LYS A 169 -11.68 -10.89 -10.56
CA LYS A 169 -10.36 -11.38 -10.95
C LYS A 169 -9.41 -10.24 -11.27
N PHE A 170 -8.24 -10.30 -10.67
CA PHE A 170 -7.26 -9.22 -10.77
C PHE A 170 -5.88 -9.78 -11.10
N LYS A 171 -5.10 -9.04 -11.88
CA LYS A 171 -3.70 -9.33 -12.14
C LYS A 171 -2.82 -8.37 -11.38
N LEU A 172 -1.79 -8.88 -10.73
CA LEU A 172 -0.79 -8.08 -10.04
C LEU A 172 0.34 -7.75 -11.01
N LYS A 173 0.44 -6.48 -11.40
CA LYS A 173 1.52 -5.97 -12.24
C LYS A 173 2.55 -5.29 -11.35
N PRO A 174 3.78 -5.83 -11.20
CA PRO A 174 4.82 -5.17 -10.43
C PRO A 174 5.22 -3.85 -11.09
N VAL A 175 5.54 -2.84 -10.28
CA VAL A 175 5.98 -1.53 -10.76
C VAL A 175 7.43 -1.23 -10.36
N ALA A 176 8.09 -0.39 -11.13
CA ALA A 176 9.44 0.05 -10.81
C ALA A 176 9.45 0.81 -9.47
N GLY A 177 10.36 0.46 -8.57
CA GLY A 177 10.41 1.03 -7.22
C GLY A 177 9.57 0.29 -6.19
N GLY A 178 9.03 -0.88 -6.53
CA GLY A 178 8.29 -1.77 -5.64
C GLY A 178 6.79 -1.51 -5.61
N GLY A 179 6.04 -2.50 -5.12
CA GLY A 179 4.58 -2.49 -5.13
C GLY A 179 3.98 -2.99 -6.43
N TYR A 180 2.65 -2.90 -6.52
CA TYR A 180 1.87 -3.46 -7.62
C TYR A 180 0.76 -2.52 -8.06
N GLN A 181 0.47 -2.52 -9.36
CA GLN A 181 -0.84 -2.17 -9.88
C GLN A 181 -1.74 -3.40 -9.84
N ILE A 182 -2.99 -3.25 -9.40
CA ILE A 182 -4.00 -4.30 -9.34
C ILE A 182 -4.92 -4.10 -10.54
N LEU A 183 -4.69 -4.85 -11.62
CA LEU A 183 -5.40 -4.72 -12.89
C LEU A 183 -6.67 -5.57 -12.89
N ALA A 184 -7.80 -5.02 -13.32
CA ALA A 184 -9.09 -5.71 -13.33
C ALA A 184 -9.28 -6.50 -14.63
N LYS A 185 -9.55 -7.81 -14.54
CA LYS A 185 -9.80 -8.68 -15.71
C LYS A 185 -11.00 -8.24 -16.53
N CYS A 186 -12.08 -7.77 -15.89
CA CYS A 186 -13.28 -7.29 -16.59
C CYS A 186 -13.01 -6.09 -17.51
N SER A 187 -11.90 -5.38 -17.32
CA SER A 187 -11.43 -4.31 -18.21
C SER A 187 -10.38 -4.77 -19.22
N LYS A 188 -10.13 -6.07 -19.35
CA LYS A 188 -9.03 -6.64 -20.15
C LYS A 188 -7.64 -6.15 -19.70
N ASP A 189 -7.47 -5.97 -18.40
CA ASP A 189 -6.26 -5.46 -17.75
C ASP A 189 -5.90 -3.99 -18.10
N GLU A 190 -6.85 -3.21 -18.67
CA GLU A 190 -6.64 -1.80 -19.03
C GLU A 190 -6.87 -0.85 -17.84
N LYS A 191 -7.66 -1.28 -16.86
CA LYS A 191 -7.99 -0.49 -15.67
C LYS A 191 -7.40 -1.12 -14.41
N CYS A 192 -7.04 -0.28 -13.47
CA CYS A 192 -6.52 -0.72 -12.17
C CYS A 192 -7.36 -0.18 -11.01
N VAL A 193 -7.29 -0.89 -9.90
CA VAL A 193 -7.83 -0.45 -8.62
C VAL A 193 -7.02 0.73 -8.13
N MET A 194 -7.67 1.86 -7.85
CA MET A 194 -7.01 3.07 -7.37
C MET A 194 -7.86 3.85 -6.37
N VAL A 195 -7.22 4.75 -5.65
CA VAL A 195 -7.94 5.72 -4.84
C VAL A 195 -8.57 6.77 -5.76
N SER A 196 -9.83 7.09 -5.56
CA SER A 196 -10.53 8.16 -6.30
C SER A 196 -9.77 9.48 -6.23
N ALA A 197 -9.76 10.20 -7.33
CA ALA A 197 -9.13 11.52 -7.38
C ALA A 197 -9.85 12.54 -6.51
N GLY A 198 -11.16 12.31 -6.23
CA GLY A 198 -11.99 13.30 -5.56
C GLY A 198 -12.09 14.60 -6.36
N SER A 199 -12.47 15.67 -5.69
CA SER A 199 -12.56 17.02 -6.29
C SER A 199 -11.26 17.82 -6.16
N SER A 200 -10.29 17.34 -5.38
CA SER A 200 -9.02 17.99 -5.09
C SER A 200 -7.86 16.99 -5.13
N PRO A 201 -6.66 17.41 -5.57
CA PRO A 201 -5.46 16.57 -5.51
C PRO A 201 -5.11 16.05 -4.11
N ASN A 202 -5.65 16.68 -3.06
CA ASN A 202 -5.45 16.27 -1.67
C ASN A 202 -6.44 15.20 -1.22
N ASP A 203 -7.51 14.95 -1.96
CA ASP A 203 -8.54 13.99 -1.58
C ASP A 203 -8.01 12.56 -1.55
N VAL A 204 -6.94 12.28 -2.30
CA VAL A 204 -6.21 11.01 -2.23
C VAL A 204 -5.68 10.69 -0.81
N PHE A 205 -5.53 11.70 0.05
CA PHE A 205 -5.11 11.51 1.44
C PHE A 205 -6.30 11.42 2.41
N ALA A 206 -7.53 11.61 1.93
CA ALA A 206 -8.69 11.61 2.80
C ALA A 206 -8.92 10.22 3.41
N ILE A 207 -9.29 10.21 4.69
CA ILE A 207 -9.85 9.02 5.33
C ILE A 207 -11.20 8.74 4.66
N ARG A 208 -11.46 7.48 4.30
CA ARG A 208 -12.67 7.04 3.57
C ARG A 208 -12.74 7.53 2.12
N ALA A 209 -11.60 7.94 1.52
CA ALA A 209 -11.60 8.13 0.09
C ALA A 209 -11.99 6.82 -0.62
N ASN A 210 -12.80 6.95 -1.63
CA ASN A 210 -13.35 5.82 -2.38
C ASN A 210 -12.24 5.05 -3.11
N ILE A 211 -12.44 3.75 -3.27
CA ILE A 211 -11.63 2.91 -4.16
C ILE A 211 -12.47 2.61 -5.41
N GLU A 212 -11.89 2.86 -6.57
CA GLU A 212 -12.56 2.75 -7.86
C GLU A 212 -11.62 2.21 -8.94
N LEU A 213 -12.14 1.87 -10.09
CA LEU A 213 -11.33 1.64 -11.28
C LEU A 213 -10.90 2.95 -11.91
N GLY A 214 -9.69 2.98 -12.41
CA GLY A 214 -9.20 4.06 -13.25
C GLY A 214 -8.21 3.55 -14.28
N THR A 215 -7.96 4.36 -15.30
CA THR A 215 -7.00 4.00 -16.34
C THR A 215 -5.64 3.73 -15.71
N ALA A 216 -5.11 2.54 -15.97
CA ALA A 216 -3.77 2.17 -15.57
C ALA A 216 -2.79 3.09 -16.31
N GLY A 217 -2.44 4.19 -15.70
CA GLY A 217 -1.44 5.13 -16.22
C GLY A 217 -0.04 4.51 -16.22
N SER A 218 0.98 5.36 -16.38
CA SER A 218 2.37 4.94 -16.22
C SER A 218 2.59 4.31 -14.84
N ASP A 219 3.63 3.51 -14.69
CA ASP A 219 4.05 2.92 -13.40
C ASP A 219 4.31 3.98 -12.29
N SER A 220 4.12 5.25 -12.61
CA SER A 220 4.25 6.40 -11.72
C SER A 220 2.90 6.99 -11.25
N GLU A 221 1.73 6.43 -11.63
CA GLU A 221 0.42 6.91 -11.13
C GLU A 221 0.28 6.51 -9.64
N PRO A 222 0.54 7.44 -8.71
CA PRO A 222 0.70 7.08 -7.31
C PRO A 222 -0.60 6.64 -6.62
N ARG A 223 -1.78 6.89 -7.24
CA ARG A 223 -3.07 6.47 -6.70
C ARG A 223 -3.36 5.00 -6.94
N SER A 224 -2.66 4.36 -7.87
CA SER A 224 -2.87 2.98 -8.31
C SER A 224 -1.82 1.99 -7.78
N ILE A 225 -0.86 2.44 -6.97
CA ILE A 225 0.22 1.58 -6.50
C ILE A 225 -0.04 1.14 -5.07
N TRP A 226 0.06 -0.18 -4.87
CA TRP A 226 -0.28 -0.86 -3.63
C TRP A 226 0.87 -1.74 -3.14
N TYR A 227 1.09 -1.76 -1.83
CA TYR A 227 2.04 -2.65 -1.15
C TYR A 227 1.26 -3.72 -0.38
N PHE A 228 1.74 -4.96 -0.47
CA PHE A 228 1.15 -6.11 0.19
C PHE A 228 1.97 -6.45 1.43
N GLU A 229 1.40 -6.24 2.59
CA GLU A 229 2.04 -6.46 3.89
C GLU A 229 1.42 -7.67 4.55
N PRO A 230 2.19 -8.73 4.85
CA PRO A 230 1.65 -9.91 5.51
C PRO A 230 0.90 -9.55 6.80
N ALA A 231 -0.33 -10.06 6.94
CA ALA A 231 -1.18 -9.80 8.11
C ALA A 231 -1.01 -10.82 9.24
N ASP A 232 -0.41 -11.93 8.94
CA ASP A 232 -0.09 -13.03 9.84
C ASP A 232 1.37 -12.92 10.29
N GLU A 233 1.61 -12.80 11.58
CA GLU A 233 2.93 -12.97 12.20
C GLU A 233 3.38 -14.46 12.22
N GLY A 234 2.87 -15.29 11.31
CA GLY A 234 3.16 -16.69 11.18
C GLY A 234 4.20 -16.95 10.09
N ASP A 235 5.40 -17.33 10.51
CA ASP A 235 6.53 -17.87 9.76
C ASP A 235 7.51 -16.87 9.12
N VAL A 236 8.22 -16.14 9.98
CA VAL A 236 9.66 -15.91 9.75
C VAL A 236 10.46 -17.12 10.23
N SER A 237 10.03 -18.34 9.92
CA SER A 237 10.80 -19.54 10.16
C SER A 237 11.25 -20.11 8.81
N ALA A 238 12.44 -19.81 8.45
CA ALA A 238 13.46 -20.58 7.78
C ALA A 238 14.34 -19.67 6.94
N ALA A 239 15.23 -18.96 7.57
CA ALA A 239 16.53 -18.77 6.96
C ALA A 239 17.11 -20.19 6.74
N PRO A 240 17.65 -20.52 5.57
CA PRO A 240 18.38 -21.77 5.39
C PRO A 240 19.49 -21.80 6.44
N GLN A 241 19.49 -22.80 7.30
CA GLN A 241 20.66 -23.13 8.10
C GLN A 241 21.67 -23.70 7.11
N ASP A 242 22.70 -22.91 6.84
CA ASP A 242 23.89 -23.40 6.16
C ASP A 242 24.48 -24.55 7.00
N GLY A 243 24.49 -25.76 6.41
CA GLY A 243 25.24 -26.92 6.85
C GLY A 243 26.61 -26.91 6.21
#